data_5579dd1567d03d842b42809e893c21d5
#
_entry.id   5579dd1567d03d842b42809e893c21d5
#
_cell.length_a   1.000
_cell.length_b   1.000
_cell.length_c   1.000
_cell.angle_alpha   90.00
_cell.angle_beta   90.00
_cell.angle_gamma   90.00
#
_symmetry.space_group_name_H-M   'P 1'
#
loop_
_entity.id
_entity.type
_entity.pdbx_description
1 polymer ?
#
loop_
_entity_poly.entity_id
_entity_poly.type
_entity_poly.pdbx_seq_one_letter_code
_entity_poly.pdbx_strand_id
1 'polypeptide(L)'
;VLHRIIGGYEHGGGVHRATGALELEHLNDGDRMTSQLDMFARDVRPAAARTERSRARRQASTSLSETEMLAALQATGRYRILRKLEARTVVSDVRPGFPLRGVILDTETTGLDARRCEVIEIGLVAFTYNAEGEIGDVVAVYGGLQQPTIAIPPDITRLTGITDAMVAGQSIDIAAVQAIVGPADLIIAHNAGFDRPFCEALSDVFVRKAWACSVSEIDWSGRGFEGTKLGYLIGQSGHFHDGHRAVDDCFALLEVLEQSADGAKLPPFAELYKASQRSRVRIFAENAPFDLKDVLKARGYRWSDGSDGRPKSWWTEVAEEELEAELGFLRKEIYRWDEADPPTQRLTAFDRYRARR
;
A
#
# COMPACT_ATOMS: atom_id res chain seq x y z
N VAL A 1 4.96 5.07 -0.64
CA VAL A 1 5.39 4.86 0.75
C VAL A 1 6.87 5.22 0.93
N LEU A 2 7.74 4.90 -0.02
CA LEU A 2 9.20 5.18 0.05
C LEU A 2 9.59 6.66 -0.11
N HIS A 3 8.71 7.52 -0.58
CA HIS A 3 9.03 8.94 -0.86
C HIS A 3 9.31 9.83 0.36
N ARG A 4 9.22 9.30 1.57
CA ARG A 4 9.39 10.10 2.81
C ARG A 4 10.54 9.69 3.71
N ILE A 5 11.37 8.72 3.30
CA ILE A 5 12.50 8.23 4.14
C ILE A 5 13.87 8.82 3.72
N ILE A 6 13.95 9.50 2.55
CA ILE A 6 15.19 10.11 2.09
C ILE A 6 15.02 11.64 2.05
N GLY A 7 15.03 12.25 3.20
CA GLY A 7 15.03 13.71 3.31
C GLY A 7 15.40 14.15 4.72
N GLY A 8 16.70 14.38 4.94
CA GLY A 8 17.16 15.11 6.10
C GLY A 8 18.25 14.46 6.93
N TYR A 9 19.47 14.47 6.44
CA TYR A 9 20.69 14.63 7.26
C TYR A 9 21.77 15.21 6.38
N GLU A 10 21.92 16.52 6.46
CA GLU A 10 23.17 17.23 6.17
C GLU A 10 23.46 18.22 7.28
N HIS A 11 24.69 18.16 7.71
CA HIS A 11 25.55 19.12 8.39
C HIS A 11 25.84 18.93 9.87
N GLY A 12 27.13 18.74 10.08
CA GLY A 12 27.85 19.40 11.14
C GLY A 12 28.96 18.56 11.78
N GLY A 13 30.15 18.78 11.33
CA GLY A 13 31.45 18.22 11.70
C GLY A 13 31.79 18.25 13.19
N GLY A 14 32.80 17.45 13.52
CA GLY A 14 33.49 17.49 14.81
C GLY A 14 34.26 16.21 15.13
N VAL A 15 35.52 16.21 14.80
CA VAL A 15 36.54 15.22 15.16
C VAL A 15 36.72 15.16 16.68
N HIS A 16 36.67 13.97 17.29
CA HIS A 16 37.59 13.62 18.39
C HIS A 16 37.74 12.10 18.50
N ARG A 17 39.03 11.69 18.35
CA ARG A 17 39.56 10.39 18.73
C ARG A 17 39.55 10.23 20.25
N ALA A 18 39.16 9.08 20.75
CA ALA A 18 39.71 8.51 21.98
C ALA A 18 39.66 6.99 21.88
N THR A 19 40.82 6.44 21.83
CA THR A 19 41.19 5.04 22.02
C THR A 19 40.98 4.60 23.45
N GLY A 20 40.51 3.38 23.66
CA GLY A 20 40.42 2.73 24.97
C GLY A 20 40.10 1.26 24.83
N ALA A 21 41.14 0.47 24.62
CA ALA A 21 41.12 -0.98 24.80
C ALA A 21 41.06 -1.30 26.29
N LEU A 22 40.26 -2.27 26.68
CA LEU A 22 40.47 -3.02 27.92
C LEU A 22 40.16 -4.50 27.70
N GLU A 23 41.10 -5.24 28.14
CA GLU A 23 41.35 -6.65 27.98
C GLU A 23 40.39 -7.55 28.75
N LEU A 24 40.27 -8.75 28.24
CA LEU A 24 39.74 -9.95 28.87
C LEU A 24 40.64 -10.38 30.07
N GLU A 25 40.04 -10.71 31.17
CA GLU A 25 40.62 -11.70 32.07
C GLU A 25 39.57 -12.75 32.52
N HIS A 26 39.93 -13.99 32.21
CA HIS A 26 39.42 -15.22 32.78
C HIS A 26 39.75 -15.31 34.23
N LEU A 27 38.84 -15.76 35.09
CA LEU A 27 39.16 -16.60 36.22
C LEU A 27 38.04 -17.62 36.45
N ASN A 28 38.50 -18.85 36.38
CA ASN A 28 37.86 -20.10 36.78
C ASN A 28 38.20 -20.30 38.26
N ASP A 29 37.30 -20.66 39.12
CA ASP A 29 37.55 -21.66 40.13
C ASP A 29 36.27 -22.17 40.80
N GLY A 30 36.26 -23.45 40.94
CA GLY A 30 35.22 -24.24 41.53
C GLY A 30 35.39 -24.43 43.03
N ASP A 31 34.50 -25.17 43.55
CA ASP A 31 34.53 -26.02 44.73
C ASP A 31 33.97 -25.50 46.05
N ARG A 32 33.11 -26.40 46.56
CA ARG A 32 32.82 -26.74 47.97
C ARG A 32 31.80 -25.88 48.72
N MET A 33 30.89 -26.43 49.35
CA MET A 33 30.52 -27.66 50.05
C MET A 33 29.27 -27.41 50.88
N THR A 34 28.39 -28.37 50.82
CA THR A 34 27.64 -29.07 51.88
C THR A 34 27.17 -28.30 53.10
N SER A 35 25.93 -28.67 53.45
CA SER A 35 25.37 -28.83 54.77
C SER A 35 24.64 -27.62 55.38
N GLN A 36 23.34 -27.71 55.36
CA GLN A 36 22.49 -27.64 56.56
C GLN A 36 21.10 -28.19 56.24
N LEU A 37 21.04 -29.53 56.36
CA LEU A 37 19.81 -30.25 56.69
C LEU A 37 19.69 -30.25 58.21
N ASP A 38 18.45 -30.31 58.63
CA ASP A 38 18.00 -30.56 60.03
C ASP A 38 17.83 -29.32 60.93
N MET A 39 16.60 -28.88 60.95
CA MET A 39 15.85 -28.69 62.23
C MET A 39 14.42 -28.23 61.86
N PHE A 40 13.49 -29.13 62.07
CA PHE A 40 12.12 -29.03 62.58
C PHE A 40 11.25 -30.19 62.06
N ALA A 41 11.54 -31.34 62.62
CA ALA A 41 10.54 -32.39 62.71
C ALA A 41 9.70 -32.12 63.97
N ARG A 42 8.43 -31.79 63.80
CA ARG A 42 7.42 -32.03 64.87
C ARG A 42 6.02 -32.15 64.32
N ASP A 43 5.49 -33.30 64.58
CA ASP A 43 4.10 -33.67 64.82
C ASP A 43 3.06 -33.62 63.67
N VAL A 44 2.92 -34.82 63.17
CA VAL A 44 1.71 -35.27 62.46
C VAL A 44 0.60 -35.57 63.44
N ARG A 45 -0.52 -34.88 63.41
CA ARG A 45 -1.83 -35.35 63.86
C ARG A 45 -2.83 -35.32 62.70
N PRO A 46 -3.61 -36.38 62.49
CA PRO A 46 -4.58 -36.44 61.44
C PRO A 46 -5.85 -35.71 61.85
N ALA A 47 -6.25 -34.69 61.05
CA ALA A 47 -7.59 -34.10 61.13
C ALA A 47 -8.34 -34.45 59.85
N ALA A 48 -9.17 -35.46 60.01
CA ALA A 48 -10.20 -35.79 59.04
C ALA A 48 -11.26 -34.66 58.93
N ALA A 49 -11.91 -34.62 57.80
CA ALA A 49 -13.18 -33.93 57.51
C ALA A 49 -13.18 -32.40 57.52
N ARG A 50 -12.61 -31.80 56.43
CA ARG A 50 -13.01 -30.45 55.97
C ARG A 50 -12.70 -30.24 54.51
N THR A 51 -13.14 -31.11 53.65
CA THR A 51 -12.81 -31.07 52.21
C THR A 51 -13.98 -31.38 51.28
N GLU A 52 -15.14 -30.80 51.51
CA GLU A 52 -16.19 -30.84 50.47
C GLU A 52 -16.77 -29.46 50.08
N ARG A 53 -16.46 -28.41 50.80
CA ARG A 53 -16.98 -27.08 50.45
C ARG A 53 -16.02 -26.17 49.68
N SER A 54 -14.77 -26.56 49.44
CA SER A 54 -13.81 -25.74 48.68
C SER A 54 -13.59 -26.20 47.24
N ARG A 55 -14.16 -27.37 46.86
CA ARG A 55 -14.10 -27.84 45.44
C ARG A 55 -15.22 -27.29 44.53
N ALA A 56 -16.31 -26.79 45.10
CA ALA A 56 -17.41 -26.25 44.32
C ALA A 56 -17.24 -24.76 43.91
N ARG A 57 -16.15 -24.10 44.32
CA ARG A 57 -15.90 -22.68 43.97
C ARG A 57 -14.78 -22.50 42.97
N ARG A 58 -14.35 -23.58 42.31
CA ARG A 58 -13.25 -23.55 41.32
C ARG A 58 -13.66 -24.06 39.94
N GLN A 59 -14.95 -23.96 39.62
CA GLN A 59 -15.43 -24.29 38.28
C GLN A 59 -16.55 -23.34 37.90
N ALA A 60 -16.21 -22.20 37.43
CA ALA A 60 -16.88 -21.44 36.38
C ALA A 60 -15.97 -20.27 36.03
N SER A 61 -14.76 -20.51 35.56
CA SER A 61 -14.19 -19.57 34.59
C SER A 61 -14.98 -19.83 33.31
N THR A 62 -16.14 -19.22 33.18
CA THR A 62 -16.79 -19.06 31.91
C THR A 62 -15.77 -18.28 31.07
N SER A 63 -14.99 -18.95 30.26
CA SER A 63 -14.15 -18.30 29.30
C SER A 63 -15.12 -17.54 28.38
N LEU A 64 -15.08 -16.22 28.48
CA LEU A 64 -15.81 -15.38 27.52
C LEU A 64 -15.47 -15.83 26.12
N SER A 65 -16.47 -15.95 25.25
CA SER A 65 -16.22 -16.15 23.84
C SER A 65 -15.43 -14.96 23.28
N GLU A 66 -14.75 -15.13 22.17
CA GLU A 66 -14.02 -14.05 21.50
C GLU A 66 -14.94 -12.81 21.30
N THR A 67 -16.17 -13.04 20.85
CA THR A 67 -17.16 -11.97 20.63
C THR A 67 -17.50 -11.22 21.94
N GLU A 68 -17.66 -11.93 23.06
CA GLU A 68 -17.93 -11.31 24.36
C GLU A 68 -16.72 -10.52 24.88
N MET A 69 -15.50 -11.03 24.66
CA MET A 69 -14.25 -10.32 25.01
C MET A 69 -14.10 -9.04 24.19
N LEU A 70 -14.34 -9.10 22.86
CA LEU A 70 -14.33 -7.96 21.95
C LEU A 70 -15.34 -6.90 22.42
N ALA A 71 -16.59 -7.29 22.66
CA ALA A 71 -17.63 -6.37 23.11
C ALA A 71 -17.29 -5.71 24.45
N ALA A 72 -16.72 -6.47 25.41
CA ALA A 72 -16.31 -5.94 26.69
C ALA A 72 -15.16 -4.92 26.55
N LEU A 73 -14.16 -5.17 25.69
CA LEU A 73 -13.06 -4.25 25.44
C LEU A 73 -13.54 -2.97 24.73
N GLN A 74 -14.40 -3.10 23.72
CA GLN A 74 -14.99 -1.96 23.00
C GLN A 74 -15.84 -1.08 23.93
N ALA A 75 -16.64 -1.68 24.81
CA ALA A 75 -17.47 -0.96 25.76
C ALA A 75 -16.69 -0.07 26.73
N THR A 76 -15.39 -0.32 26.92
CA THR A 76 -14.53 0.54 27.76
C THR A 76 -14.19 1.88 27.11
N GLY A 77 -14.36 2.02 25.79
CA GLY A 77 -13.96 3.20 25.00
C GLY A 77 -12.44 3.44 24.93
N ARG A 78 -11.61 2.52 25.47
CA ARG A 78 -10.14 2.65 25.56
C ARG A 78 -9.40 1.89 24.46
N TYR A 79 -10.10 1.02 23.72
CA TYR A 79 -9.50 0.14 22.71
C TYR A 79 -10.19 0.34 21.37
N ARG A 80 -9.41 0.40 20.32
CA ARG A 80 -9.84 0.23 18.94
C ARG A 80 -9.30 -1.11 18.47
N ILE A 81 -10.18 -2.04 18.13
CA ILE A 81 -9.82 -3.41 17.76
C ILE A 81 -9.96 -3.54 16.25
N LEU A 82 -8.89 -4.02 15.62
CA LEU A 82 -8.86 -4.33 14.19
C LEU A 82 -8.89 -5.85 14.03
N ARG A 83 -9.56 -6.31 12.98
CA ARG A 83 -9.58 -7.73 12.58
C ARG A 83 -8.62 -7.95 11.43
N LYS A 84 -7.96 -9.11 11.41
CA LYS A 84 -7.17 -9.48 10.23
C LYS A 84 -8.11 -9.62 9.04
N LEU A 85 -7.75 -8.99 7.91
CA LEU A 85 -8.49 -9.12 6.68
C LEU A 85 -8.33 -10.55 6.15
N GLU A 86 -9.44 -11.18 5.81
CA GLU A 86 -9.46 -12.49 5.17
C GLU A 86 -9.67 -12.31 3.66
N ALA A 87 -8.90 -13.08 2.88
CA ALA A 87 -9.03 -13.10 1.43
C ALA A 87 -10.43 -13.60 1.03
N ARG A 88 -11.06 -12.92 0.07
CA ARG A 88 -12.35 -13.34 -0.46
C ARG A 88 -12.20 -14.60 -1.32
N THR A 89 -13.20 -15.47 -1.24
CA THR A 89 -13.23 -16.71 -2.04
C THR A 89 -13.42 -16.39 -3.51
N VAL A 90 -12.63 -17.07 -4.35
CA VAL A 90 -12.81 -17.05 -5.81
C VAL A 90 -14.05 -17.87 -6.17
N VAL A 91 -14.94 -17.31 -7.00
CA VAL A 91 -16.14 -17.99 -7.46
C VAL A 91 -16.10 -18.24 -8.96
N SER A 92 -16.67 -19.36 -9.39
CA SER A 92 -16.84 -19.70 -10.81
C SER A 92 -18.17 -19.20 -11.38
N ASP A 93 -19.22 -19.22 -10.58
CA ASP A 93 -20.55 -18.73 -10.93
C ASP A 93 -20.72 -17.30 -10.44
N VAL A 94 -20.49 -16.33 -11.35
CA VAL A 94 -20.62 -14.92 -11.06
C VAL A 94 -22.08 -14.49 -10.96
N ARG A 95 -22.36 -13.59 -10.04
CA ARG A 95 -23.69 -13.00 -9.90
C ARG A 95 -24.10 -12.28 -11.19
N PRO A 96 -25.36 -12.44 -11.66
CA PRO A 96 -25.85 -11.67 -12.80
C PRO A 96 -25.88 -10.16 -12.48
N GLY A 97 -25.68 -9.35 -13.53
CA GLY A 97 -25.69 -7.88 -13.38
C GLY A 97 -24.30 -7.25 -13.20
N PHE A 98 -23.22 -8.04 -13.19
CA PHE A 98 -21.84 -7.56 -13.06
C PHE A 98 -20.98 -7.96 -14.29
N PRO A 99 -21.24 -7.34 -15.47
CA PRO A 99 -20.62 -7.79 -16.73
C PRO A 99 -19.17 -7.33 -16.93
N LEU A 100 -18.71 -6.34 -16.19
CA LEU A 100 -17.39 -5.75 -16.36
C LEU A 100 -16.36 -6.41 -15.44
N ARG A 101 -15.08 -6.37 -15.82
CA ARG A 101 -13.98 -6.96 -15.06
C ARG A 101 -12.95 -5.92 -14.65
N GLY A 102 -12.71 -5.80 -13.35
CA GLY A 102 -11.59 -5.07 -12.77
C GLY A 102 -10.47 -6.02 -12.35
N VAL A 103 -9.24 -5.54 -12.39
CA VAL A 103 -8.09 -6.21 -11.80
C VAL A 103 -7.40 -5.22 -10.86
N ILE A 104 -7.38 -5.53 -9.58
CA ILE A 104 -6.51 -4.86 -8.63
C ILE A 104 -5.13 -5.51 -8.74
N LEU A 105 -4.11 -4.66 -8.79
CA LEU A 105 -2.73 -5.07 -8.99
C LEU A 105 -1.84 -4.32 -8.02
N ASP A 106 -0.83 -5.02 -7.53
CA ASP A 106 0.26 -4.49 -6.72
C ASP A 106 1.58 -5.18 -7.10
N THR A 107 2.70 -4.47 -6.98
CA THR A 107 4.03 -4.99 -7.29
C THR A 107 5.03 -4.66 -6.19
N GLU A 108 5.80 -5.67 -5.77
CA GLU A 108 7.02 -5.48 -5.00
C GLU A 108 8.22 -5.50 -5.94
N THR A 109 9.18 -4.62 -5.69
CA THR A 109 10.29 -4.38 -6.63
C THR A 109 11.63 -4.19 -5.88
N THR A 110 12.74 -4.34 -6.60
CA THR A 110 14.07 -4.08 -6.02
C THR A 110 14.36 -2.60 -5.78
N GLY A 111 13.46 -1.67 -6.14
CA GLY A 111 13.59 -0.24 -5.93
C GLY A 111 12.57 0.57 -6.73
N LEU A 112 12.75 1.88 -6.83
CA LEU A 112 11.71 2.79 -7.31
C LEU A 112 11.72 3.10 -8.82
N ASP A 113 12.82 2.90 -9.50
CA ASP A 113 12.99 3.28 -10.92
C ASP A 113 12.82 2.05 -11.82
N ALA A 114 11.68 1.93 -12.50
CA ALA A 114 11.37 0.82 -13.41
C ALA A 114 12.38 0.63 -14.57
N ARG A 115 13.26 1.61 -14.82
CA ARG A 115 14.35 1.49 -15.81
C ARG A 115 15.59 0.76 -15.26
N ARG A 116 15.70 0.61 -13.93
CA ARG A 116 16.89 0.09 -13.24
C ARG A 116 16.56 -1.01 -12.24
N CYS A 117 15.30 -1.08 -11.83
CA CYS A 117 14.81 -1.99 -10.81
C CYS A 117 13.89 -3.01 -11.42
N GLU A 118 13.72 -4.13 -10.75
CA GLU A 118 13.00 -5.29 -11.25
C GLU A 118 11.85 -5.66 -10.31
N VAL A 119 10.81 -6.24 -10.87
CA VAL A 119 9.71 -6.84 -10.09
C VAL A 119 10.24 -8.08 -9.36
N ILE A 120 9.91 -8.22 -8.08
CA ILE A 120 10.21 -9.41 -7.27
C ILE A 120 8.95 -10.13 -6.80
N GLU A 121 7.80 -9.47 -6.75
CA GLU A 121 6.50 -10.07 -6.55
C GLU A 121 5.45 -9.29 -7.35
N ILE A 122 4.45 -10.00 -7.88
CA ILE A 122 3.23 -9.41 -8.44
C ILE A 122 2.01 -10.07 -7.81
N GLY A 123 1.02 -9.26 -7.43
CA GLY A 123 -0.29 -9.68 -6.97
C GLY A 123 -1.39 -9.19 -7.92
N LEU A 124 -2.34 -10.06 -8.22
CA LEU A 124 -3.51 -9.76 -9.04
C LEU A 124 -4.76 -10.30 -8.35
N VAL A 125 -5.78 -9.46 -8.20
CA VAL A 125 -7.12 -9.87 -7.77
C VAL A 125 -8.11 -9.37 -8.82
N ALA A 126 -8.67 -10.31 -9.58
CA ALA A 126 -9.70 -10.00 -10.57
C ALA A 126 -11.09 -10.11 -9.95
N PHE A 127 -11.92 -9.14 -10.22
CA PHE A 127 -13.29 -9.06 -9.71
C PHE A 127 -14.25 -8.57 -10.80
N THR A 128 -15.54 -8.81 -10.61
CA THR A 128 -16.59 -8.30 -11.49
C THR A 128 -17.14 -7.00 -10.92
N TYR A 129 -17.68 -6.14 -11.78
CA TYR A 129 -18.36 -4.91 -11.36
C TYR A 129 -19.41 -4.50 -12.41
N ASN A 130 -20.31 -3.58 -12.03
CA ASN A 130 -21.37 -3.07 -12.90
C ASN A 130 -21.09 -1.62 -13.35
N ALA A 131 -21.98 -1.08 -14.19
CA ALA A 131 -21.85 0.27 -14.74
C ALA A 131 -22.03 1.38 -13.67
N GLU A 132 -22.64 1.08 -12.55
CA GLU A 132 -22.82 1.96 -11.39
C GLU A 132 -21.55 2.03 -10.54
N GLY A 133 -20.58 1.13 -10.75
CA GLY A 133 -19.38 0.99 -9.96
C GLY A 133 -19.60 0.22 -8.66
N GLU A 134 -20.53 -0.72 -8.65
CA GLU A 134 -20.67 -1.67 -7.56
C GLU A 134 -19.76 -2.88 -7.82
N ILE A 135 -19.06 -3.32 -6.80
CA ILE A 135 -18.17 -4.49 -6.85
C ILE A 135 -19.01 -5.77 -6.72
N GLY A 136 -18.76 -6.72 -7.59
CA GLY A 136 -19.34 -8.06 -7.61
C GLY A 136 -18.47 -9.09 -6.90
N ASP A 137 -18.16 -10.15 -7.62
CA ASP A 137 -17.46 -11.32 -7.10
C ASP A 137 -15.98 -11.31 -7.48
N VAL A 138 -15.13 -11.90 -6.64
CA VAL A 138 -13.73 -12.21 -6.99
C VAL A 138 -13.74 -13.45 -7.88
N VAL A 139 -13.14 -13.33 -9.07
CA VAL A 139 -13.18 -14.37 -10.10
C VAL A 139 -11.82 -15.01 -10.39
N ALA A 140 -10.72 -14.38 -10.02
CA ALA A 140 -9.39 -14.94 -10.10
C ALA A 140 -8.43 -14.24 -9.14
N VAL A 141 -7.44 -14.97 -8.67
CA VAL A 141 -6.34 -14.47 -7.85
C VAL A 141 -5.04 -15.07 -8.38
N TYR A 142 -4.01 -14.27 -8.47
CA TYR A 142 -2.66 -14.71 -8.81
C TYR A 142 -1.64 -13.98 -7.94
N GLY A 143 -0.68 -14.73 -7.42
CA GLY A 143 0.52 -14.20 -6.77
C GLY A 143 1.74 -14.92 -7.34
N GLY A 144 2.73 -14.17 -7.77
CA GLY A 144 3.95 -14.74 -8.37
C GLY A 144 5.20 -14.01 -7.89
N LEU A 145 6.20 -14.78 -7.48
CA LEU A 145 7.54 -14.31 -7.18
C LEU A 145 8.41 -14.36 -8.45
N GLN A 146 9.36 -13.44 -8.54
CA GLN A 146 10.35 -13.35 -9.61
C GLN A 146 11.74 -13.23 -9.03
N GLN A 147 12.66 -14.07 -9.46
CA GLN A 147 14.07 -13.89 -9.16
C GLN A 147 14.62 -12.71 -9.95
N PRO A 148 15.12 -11.64 -9.31
CA PRO A 148 15.76 -10.54 -10.01
C PRO A 148 17.18 -10.93 -10.48
N THR A 149 17.74 -10.14 -11.40
CA THR A 149 19.11 -10.35 -11.90
C THR A 149 20.19 -9.88 -10.91
N ILE A 150 19.82 -9.05 -9.94
CA ILE A 150 20.67 -8.55 -8.86
C ILE A 150 20.13 -8.97 -7.49
N ALA A 151 20.97 -9.02 -6.48
CA ALA A 151 20.53 -9.29 -5.11
C ALA A 151 19.52 -8.23 -4.64
N ILE A 152 18.51 -8.68 -3.88
CA ILE A 152 17.51 -7.78 -3.31
C ILE A 152 18.16 -6.88 -2.27
N PRO A 153 18.03 -5.54 -2.38
CA PRO A 153 18.60 -4.63 -1.40
C PRO A 153 18.07 -4.92 0.03
N PRO A 154 18.93 -4.83 1.07
CA PRO A 154 18.52 -5.16 2.44
C PRO A 154 17.37 -4.33 3.01
N ASP A 155 17.20 -3.09 2.54
CA ASP A 155 16.08 -2.22 2.92
C ASP A 155 14.76 -2.68 2.27
N ILE A 156 14.81 -3.21 1.05
CA ILE A 156 13.66 -3.82 0.38
C ILE A 156 13.26 -5.12 1.10
N THR A 157 14.22 -6.01 1.40
CA THR A 157 13.94 -7.21 2.20
C THR A 157 13.32 -6.87 3.56
N ARG A 158 13.80 -5.82 4.24
CA ARG A 158 13.24 -5.38 5.52
C ARG A 158 11.81 -4.85 5.37
N LEU A 159 11.50 -4.20 4.24
CA LEU A 159 10.18 -3.62 3.96
C LEU A 159 9.16 -4.71 3.59
N THR A 160 9.52 -5.58 2.65
CA THR A 160 8.61 -6.55 2.01
C THR A 160 8.64 -7.93 2.68
N GLY A 161 9.70 -8.22 3.45
CA GLY A 161 9.98 -9.56 3.95
C GLY A 161 10.49 -10.54 2.88
N ILE A 162 10.58 -10.12 1.60
CA ILE A 162 11.03 -10.97 0.50
C ILE A 162 12.56 -11.05 0.52
N THR A 163 13.08 -12.27 0.51
CA THR A 163 14.52 -12.56 0.52
C THR A 163 14.98 -13.18 -0.79
N ASP A 164 16.29 -13.10 -1.10
CA ASP A 164 16.86 -13.79 -2.24
C ASP A 164 16.57 -15.31 -2.25
N ALA A 165 16.52 -15.92 -1.07
CA ALA A 165 16.20 -17.35 -0.95
C ALA A 165 14.74 -17.67 -1.36
N MET A 166 13.80 -16.75 -1.09
CA MET A 166 12.39 -16.95 -1.47
C MET A 166 12.18 -16.85 -2.98
N VAL A 167 12.91 -15.98 -3.66
CA VAL A 167 12.78 -15.73 -5.09
C VAL A 167 13.68 -16.63 -5.95
N ALA A 168 14.61 -17.36 -5.33
CA ALA A 168 15.58 -18.20 -6.05
C ALA A 168 14.87 -19.25 -6.94
N GLY A 169 15.11 -19.19 -8.23
CA GLY A 169 14.49 -20.07 -9.24
C GLY A 169 13.02 -19.77 -9.52
N GLN A 170 12.44 -18.72 -8.92
CA GLN A 170 11.06 -18.29 -9.17
C GLN A 170 10.98 -17.45 -10.44
N SER A 171 9.87 -17.62 -11.16
CA SER A 171 9.55 -16.82 -12.33
C SER A 171 8.03 -16.61 -12.38
N ILE A 172 7.63 -15.37 -12.64
CA ILE A 172 6.23 -15.01 -12.84
C ILE A 172 5.69 -15.74 -14.07
N ASP A 173 4.58 -16.45 -13.92
CA ASP A 173 3.87 -17.08 -15.04
C ASP A 173 3.14 -16.02 -15.87
N ILE A 174 3.80 -15.59 -16.94
CA ILE A 174 3.25 -14.55 -17.85
C ILE A 174 1.96 -15.02 -18.52
N ALA A 175 1.79 -16.32 -18.78
CA ALA A 175 0.56 -16.83 -19.38
C ALA A 175 -0.63 -16.72 -18.39
N ALA A 176 -0.41 -17.02 -17.11
CA ALA A 176 -1.41 -16.83 -16.06
C ALA A 176 -1.76 -15.33 -15.88
N VAL A 177 -0.75 -14.45 -15.87
CA VAL A 177 -0.96 -13.00 -15.83
C VAL A 177 -1.81 -12.52 -17.02
N GLN A 178 -1.47 -12.96 -18.24
CA GLN A 178 -2.21 -12.61 -19.45
C GLN A 178 -3.66 -13.13 -19.44
N ALA A 179 -3.89 -14.32 -18.89
CA ALA A 179 -5.24 -14.89 -18.78
C ALA A 179 -6.13 -14.07 -17.84
N ILE A 180 -5.57 -13.48 -16.78
CA ILE A 180 -6.30 -12.64 -15.83
C ILE A 180 -6.47 -11.22 -16.36
N VAL A 181 -5.40 -10.60 -16.85
CA VAL A 181 -5.39 -9.20 -17.29
C VAL A 181 -6.04 -9.03 -18.66
N GLY A 182 -5.94 -10.03 -19.56
CA GLY A 182 -6.49 -9.98 -20.91
C GLY A 182 -7.97 -9.58 -20.98
N PRO A 183 -8.87 -10.18 -20.22
CA PRO A 183 -10.28 -9.84 -20.20
C PRO A 183 -10.64 -8.61 -19.35
N ALA A 184 -9.69 -7.97 -18.66
CA ALA A 184 -9.96 -6.84 -17.79
C ALA A 184 -10.34 -5.57 -18.58
N ASP A 185 -11.39 -4.88 -18.12
CA ASP A 185 -11.81 -3.57 -18.61
C ASP A 185 -11.03 -2.44 -17.92
N LEU A 186 -10.62 -2.65 -16.66
CA LEU A 186 -9.91 -1.66 -15.86
C LEU A 186 -8.88 -2.34 -14.95
N ILE A 187 -7.65 -1.82 -14.95
CA ILE A 187 -6.64 -2.15 -13.96
C ILE A 187 -6.59 -1.06 -12.90
N ILE A 188 -6.54 -1.45 -11.65
CA ILE A 188 -6.50 -0.55 -10.50
C ILE A 188 -5.23 -0.84 -9.69
N ALA A 189 -4.47 0.19 -9.36
CA ALA A 189 -3.37 0.08 -8.42
C ALA A 189 -3.42 1.20 -7.37
N HIS A 190 -2.83 0.94 -6.21
CA HIS A 190 -2.68 1.94 -5.17
C HIS A 190 -1.37 2.71 -5.38
N ASN A 191 -1.39 3.80 -6.16
CA ASN A 191 -0.29 4.53 -6.75
C ASN A 191 0.16 3.98 -8.13
N ALA A 192 -0.79 3.86 -9.05
CA ALA A 192 -0.60 3.29 -10.38
C ALA A 192 0.59 3.86 -11.20
N GLY A 193 1.03 5.08 -10.89
CA GLY A 193 2.23 5.67 -11.48
C GLY A 193 3.53 4.94 -11.12
N PHE A 194 3.51 4.14 -10.06
CA PHE A 194 4.60 3.26 -9.68
C PHE A 194 4.47 1.90 -10.41
N ASP A 195 3.34 1.23 -10.28
CA ASP A 195 3.18 -0.14 -10.75
C ASP A 195 3.14 -0.27 -12.27
N ARG A 196 2.43 0.65 -12.94
CA ARG A 196 2.23 0.56 -14.40
C ARG A 196 3.53 0.45 -15.20
N PRO A 197 4.58 1.27 -14.96
CA PRO A 197 5.85 1.14 -15.66
C PRO A 197 6.52 -0.22 -15.52
N PHE A 198 6.50 -0.82 -14.33
CA PHE A 198 7.03 -2.15 -14.07
C PHE A 198 6.23 -3.24 -14.78
N CYS A 199 4.91 -3.13 -14.75
CA CYS A 199 4.01 -4.07 -15.41
C CYS A 199 4.13 -4.00 -16.95
N GLU A 200 4.24 -2.80 -17.53
CA GLU A 200 4.46 -2.63 -18.97
C GLU A 200 5.81 -3.18 -19.42
N ALA A 201 6.84 -3.17 -18.57
CA ALA A 201 8.13 -3.81 -18.82
C ALA A 201 8.02 -5.35 -18.70
N LEU A 202 7.15 -5.86 -17.84
CA LEU A 202 6.96 -7.29 -17.61
C LEU A 202 6.18 -7.95 -18.74
N SER A 203 5.10 -7.30 -19.26
CA SER A 203 4.26 -7.87 -20.32
C SER A 203 3.48 -6.80 -21.10
N ASP A 204 3.43 -6.95 -22.43
CA ASP A 204 2.69 -6.07 -23.33
C ASP A 204 1.16 -6.07 -23.08
N VAL A 205 0.62 -7.05 -22.37
CA VAL A 205 -0.81 -7.09 -22.03
C VAL A 205 -1.23 -5.83 -21.26
N PHE A 206 -0.36 -5.28 -20.44
CA PHE A 206 -0.62 -4.10 -19.62
C PHE A 206 -0.65 -2.79 -20.42
N VAL A 207 0.08 -2.73 -21.54
CA VAL A 207 0.19 -1.52 -22.39
C VAL A 207 -1.16 -1.09 -22.96
N ARG A 208 -2.05 -2.06 -23.26
CA ARG A 208 -3.33 -1.81 -23.93
C ARG A 208 -4.52 -1.68 -22.97
N LYS A 209 -4.26 -1.63 -21.66
CA LYS A 209 -5.31 -1.56 -20.65
C LYS A 209 -5.57 -0.14 -20.16
N ALA A 210 -6.83 0.11 -19.79
CA ALA A 210 -7.21 1.27 -19.02
C ALA A 210 -6.69 1.10 -17.58
N TRP A 211 -6.16 2.17 -16.98
CA TRP A 211 -5.63 2.18 -15.62
C TRP A 211 -6.29 3.27 -14.79
N ALA A 212 -6.51 2.97 -13.52
CA ALA A 212 -6.99 3.90 -12.51
C ALA A 212 -6.09 3.83 -11.25
N CYS A 213 -5.99 4.93 -10.56
CA CYS A 213 -5.14 5.09 -9.38
C CYS A 213 -5.99 5.46 -8.17
N SER A 214 -6.12 4.56 -7.21
CA SER A 214 -6.93 4.79 -6.01
C SER A 214 -6.37 5.91 -5.11
N VAL A 215 -5.08 6.24 -5.21
CA VAL A 215 -4.49 7.36 -4.45
C VAL A 215 -4.89 8.71 -5.02
N SER A 216 -4.91 8.86 -6.35
CA SER A 216 -5.04 10.17 -7.01
C SER A 216 -6.40 10.44 -7.64
N GLU A 217 -7.27 9.43 -7.77
CA GLU A 217 -8.56 9.56 -8.44
C GLU A 217 -9.76 9.43 -7.50
N ILE A 218 -9.50 9.26 -6.21
CA ILE A 218 -10.52 9.26 -5.14
C ILE A 218 -10.25 10.43 -4.22
N ASP A 219 -11.29 11.20 -3.91
CA ASP A 219 -11.19 12.28 -2.91
C ASP A 219 -11.27 11.73 -1.49
N TRP A 220 -10.17 11.14 -1.02
CA TRP A 220 -10.07 10.60 0.33
C TRP A 220 -10.29 11.67 1.41
N SER A 221 -9.83 12.90 1.17
CA SER A 221 -10.01 14.01 2.09
C SER A 221 -11.48 14.38 2.22
N GLY A 222 -12.20 14.51 1.10
CA GLY A 222 -13.64 14.75 1.08
C GLY A 222 -14.45 13.60 1.69
N ARG A 223 -13.87 12.40 1.80
CA ARG A 223 -14.42 11.24 2.50
C ARG A 223 -14.11 11.21 4.00
N GLY A 224 -13.33 12.18 4.49
CA GLY A 224 -12.96 12.30 5.90
C GLY A 224 -11.70 11.54 6.31
N PHE A 225 -10.88 11.10 5.33
CA PHE A 225 -9.60 10.45 5.63
C PHE A 225 -8.46 11.47 5.66
N GLU A 226 -7.57 11.36 6.64
CA GLU A 226 -6.40 12.25 6.82
C GLU A 226 -5.20 11.86 5.95
N GLY A 227 -5.27 10.74 5.24
CA GLY A 227 -4.19 10.25 4.39
C GLY A 227 -4.64 9.15 3.46
N THR A 228 -3.72 8.77 2.55
CA THR A 228 -4.00 7.82 1.47
C THR A 228 -3.21 6.52 1.58
N LYS A 229 -2.44 6.30 2.66
CA LYS A 229 -1.71 5.04 2.84
C LYS A 229 -2.68 3.88 3.00
N LEU A 230 -2.46 2.78 2.27
CA LEU A 230 -3.36 1.62 2.29
C LEU A 230 -3.57 1.07 3.70
N GLY A 231 -2.50 0.87 4.47
CA GLY A 231 -2.59 0.42 5.86
C GLY A 231 -3.39 1.37 6.77
N TYR A 232 -3.40 2.69 6.50
CA TYR A 232 -4.25 3.63 7.20
C TYR A 232 -5.71 3.48 6.76
N LEU A 233 -5.99 3.43 5.45
CA LEU A 233 -7.34 3.32 4.91
C LEU A 233 -8.02 2.03 5.39
N ILE A 234 -7.35 0.88 5.30
CA ILE A 234 -7.88 -0.40 5.77
C ILE A 234 -8.06 -0.42 7.29
N GLY A 235 -7.18 0.27 8.03
CA GLY A 235 -7.32 0.45 9.46
C GLY A 235 -8.56 1.25 9.84
N GLN A 236 -8.97 2.25 9.02
CA GLN A 236 -10.21 3.00 9.26
C GLN A 236 -11.46 2.14 9.07
N SER A 237 -11.38 1.09 8.27
CA SER A 237 -12.45 0.11 8.06
C SER A 237 -12.52 -1.00 9.12
N GLY A 238 -11.67 -0.92 10.13
CA GLY A 238 -11.66 -1.91 11.21
C GLY A 238 -10.85 -3.17 10.92
N HIS A 239 -10.05 -3.16 9.83
CA HIS A 239 -9.22 -4.28 9.44
C HIS A 239 -7.72 -3.95 9.46
N PHE A 240 -6.89 -4.99 9.49
CA PHE A 240 -5.46 -4.92 9.20
C PHE A 240 -5.05 -6.09 8.30
N HIS A 241 -3.95 -5.94 7.58
CA HIS A 241 -3.37 -6.98 6.73
C HIS A 241 -1.85 -6.99 6.90
N ASP A 242 -1.22 -8.02 6.40
CA ASP A 242 0.22 -8.11 6.33
C ASP A 242 0.68 -7.33 5.09
N GLY A 243 0.93 -6.03 5.26
CA GLY A 243 1.32 -5.13 4.17
C GLY A 243 2.66 -5.50 3.54
N HIS A 244 2.86 -5.06 2.31
CA HIS A 244 4.02 -5.38 1.46
C HIS A 244 4.10 -6.86 1.04
N ARG A 245 2.93 -7.46 0.85
CA ARG A 245 2.71 -8.70 0.14
C ARG A 245 1.65 -8.43 -0.91
N ALA A 246 2.05 -8.52 -2.16
CA ALA A 246 1.29 -7.97 -3.28
C ALA A 246 -0.17 -8.46 -3.35
N VAL A 247 -0.46 -9.73 -3.06
CA VAL A 247 -1.84 -10.26 -3.05
C VAL A 247 -2.63 -9.72 -1.85
N ASP A 248 -1.99 -9.61 -0.67
CA ASP A 248 -2.65 -9.11 0.54
C ASP A 248 -2.99 -7.62 0.40
N ASP A 249 -2.10 -6.83 -0.22
CA ASP A 249 -2.34 -5.42 -0.55
C ASP A 249 -3.47 -5.27 -1.58
N CYS A 250 -3.56 -6.18 -2.58
CA CYS A 250 -4.70 -6.21 -3.50
C CYS A 250 -6.04 -6.45 -2.79
N PHE A 251 -6.12 -7.41 -1.85
CA PHE A 251 -7.34 -7.63 -1.08
C PHE A 251 -7.66 -6.48 -0.13
N ALA A 252 -6.64 -5.88 0.48
CA ALA A 252 -6.83 -4.69 1.30
C ALA A 252 -7.39 -3.53 0.50
N LEU A 253 -6.89 -3.33 -0.73
CA LEU A 253 -7.43 -2.30 -1.62
C LEU A 253 -8.86 -2.62 -2.06
N LEU A 254 -9.18 -3.87 -2.39
CA LEU A 254 -10.53 -4.29 -2.75
C LEU A 254 -11.53 -3.97 -1.62
N GLU A 255 -11.17 -4.29 -0.38
CA GLU A 255 -11.99 -4.00 0.80
C GLU A 255 -12.22 -2.50 0.99
N VAL A 256 -11.16 -1.70 0.89
CA VAL A 256 -11.24 -0.23 1.00
C VAL A 256 -12.10 0.37 -0.12
N LEU A 257 -12.04 -0.17 -1.34
CA LEU A 257 -12.80 0.34 -2.49
C LEU A 257 -14.30 0.03 -2.42
N GLU A 258 -14.70 -1.05 -1.74
CA GLU A 258 -16.11 -1.43 -1.59
C GLU A 258 -16.82 -0.72 -0.44
N GLN A 259 -16.07 -0.22 0.54
CA GLN A 259 -16.69 0.34 1.74
C GLN A 259 -17.54 1.56 1.45
N SER A 260 -18.82 1.44 1.76
CA SER A 260 -19.71 2.57 1.86
C SER A 260 -19.48 3.27 3.21
N ALA A 261 -19.02 4.52 3.19
CA ALA A 261 -19.15 5.38 4.36
C ALA A 261 -20.64 5.56 4.66
N ASP A 262 -21.01 5.61 5.96
CA ASP A 262 -22.39 5.71 6.44
C ASP A 262 -23.34 6.50 5.52
N GLY A 263 -24.19 5.77 4.83
CA GLY A 263 -25.51 6.16 4.33
C GLY A 263 -25.63 7.18 3.19
N ALA A 264 -24.61 7.93 2.78
CA ALA A 264 -24.79 9.06 1.87
C ALA A 264 -23.76 9.19 0.72
N LYS A 265 -22.62 8.50 0.76
CA LYS A 265 -21.60 8.60 -0.30
C LYS A 265 -21.51 7.29 -1.07
N LEU A 266 -21.36 7.42 -2.39
CA LEU A 266 -21.05 6.29 -3.26
C LEU A 266 -19.77 5.57 -2.75
N PRO A 267 -19.66 4.24 -2.92
CA PRO A 267 -18.42 3.52 -2.61
C PRO A 267 -17.22 4.16 -3.31
N PRO A 268 -16.01 4.11 -2.72
CA PRO A 268 -14.80 4.66 -3.35
C PRO A 268 -14.56 4.12 -4.75
N PHE A 269 -14.89 2.86 -5.02
CA PHE A 269 -14.76 2.29 -6.36
C PHE A 269 -15.68 2.97 -7.39
N ALA A 270 -16.91 3.32 -7.04
CA ALA A 270 -17.81 4.03 -7.95
C ALA A 270 -17.28 5.42 -8.34
N GLU A 271 -16.62 6.12 -7.42
CA GLU A 271 -15.93 7.38 -7.70
C GLU A 271 -14.72 7.15 -8.62
N LEU A 272 -13.88 6.16 -8.30
CA LEU A 272 -12.72 5.78 -9.09
C LEU A 272 -13.11 5.40 -10.52
N TYR A 273 -14.15 4.59 -10.68
CA TYR A 273 -14.66 4.18 -11.97
C TYR A 273 -15.15 5.38 -12.79
N LYS A 274 -15.93 6.29 -12.18
CA LYS A 274 -16.35 7.54 -12.86
C LYS A 274 -15.16 8.41 -13.26
N ALA A 275 -14.13 8.53 -12.40
CA ALA A 275 -12.93 9.28 -12.71
C ALA A 275 -12.14 8.64 -13.87
N SER A 276 -12.10 7.30 -13.94
CA SER A 276 -11.43 6.58 -15.04
C SER A 276 -12.08 6.80 -16.41
N GLN A 277 -13.39 7.09 -16.45
CA GLN A 277 -14.13 7.36 -17.69
C GLN A 277 -13.90 8.79 -18.24
N ARG A 278 -13.36 9.71 -17.44
CA ARG A 278 -13.11 11.09 -17.83
C ARG A 278 -11.73 11.26 -18.41
N SER A 279 -11.61 12.13 -19.41
CA SER A 279 -10.30 12.59 -19.88
C SER A 279 -9.69 13.59 -18.90
N ARG A 280 -8.37 13.63 -18.84
CA ARG A 280 -7.58 14.68 -18.18
C ARG A 280 -6.69 15.34 -19.22
N VAL A 281 -6.30 16.57 -18.98
CA VAL A 281 -5.35 17.26 -19.84
C VAL A 281 -4.08 17.58 -19.05
N ARG A 282 -2.96 17.10 -19.57
CA ARG A 282 -1.64 17.47 -19.05
C ARG A 282 -1.19 18.73 -19.77
N ILE A 283 -0.81 19.74 -19.00
CA ILE A 283 -0.34 21.03 -19.48
C ILE A 283 1.14 21.13 -19.15
N PHE A 284 1.93 21.58 -20.13
CA PHE A 284 3.36 21.77 -19.99
C PHE A 284 3.68 23.27 -19.97
N ALA A 285 4.01 23.82 -18.83
CA ALA A 285 4.47 25.20 -18.70
C ALA A 285 5.95 25.29 -19.10
N GLU A 286 6.22 25.10 -20.41
CA GLU A 286 7.54 25.24 -21.01
C GLU A 286 8.02 26.69 -20.92
N ASN A 287 9.32 26.90 -20.72
CA ASN A 287 9.93 28.23 -20.60
C ASN A 287 9.35 29.13 -19.52
N ALA A 288 8.65 28.58 -18.51
CA ALA A 288 8.16 29.37 -17.40
C ALA A 288 9.32 30.04 -16.65
N PRO A 289 9.20 31.35 -16.28
CA PRO A 289 10.25 32.06 -15.56
C PRO A 289 10.63 31.36 -14.25
N PHE A 290 11.92 31.20 -14.00
CA PHE A 290 12.43 30.50 -12.82
C PHE A 290 11.95 31.11 -11.51
N ASP A 291 11.82 32.44 -11.44
CA ASP A 291 11.38 33.17 -10.25
C ASP A 291 9.94 32.84 -9.83
N LEU A 292 9.14 32.26 -10.76
CA LEU A 292 7.75 31.87 -10.50
C LEU A 292 7.60 30.38 -10.14
N LYS A 293 8.70 29.65 -9.93
CA LYS A 293 8.69 28.23 -9.58
C LYS A 293 7.86 27.91 -8.34
N ASP A 294 7.87 28.77 -7.34
CA ASP A 294 7.14 28.53 -6.07
C ASP A 294 5.62 28.76 -6.25
N VAL A 295 5.24 29.66 -7.15
CA VAL A 295 3.84 29.85 -7.55
C VAL A 295 3.33 28.60 -8.26
N LEU A 296 4.10 28.07 -9.21
CA LEU A 296 3.75 26.83 -9.93
C LEU A 296 3.68 25.65 -8.97
N LYS A 297 4.64 25.49 -8.05
CA LYS A 297 4.60 24.41 -7.04
C LYS A 297 3.37 24.50 -6.14
N ALA A 298 3.05 25.70 -5.64
CA ALA A 298 1.88 25.90 -4.80
C ALA A 298 0.57 25.55 -5.51
N ARG A 299 0.54 25.68 -6.85
CA ARG A 299 -0.59 25.29 -7.70
C ARG A 299 -0.57 23.82 -8.15
N GLY A 300 0.37 23.02 -7.65
CA GLY A 300 0.43 21.58 -7.94
C GLY A 300 1.25 21.19 -9.16
N TYR A 301 1.96 22.14 -9.79
CA TYR A 301 2.88 21.80 -10.89
C TYR A 301 4.10 21.03 -10.38
N ARG A 302 4.54 20.07 -11.19
CA ARG A 302 5.73 19.23 -10.95
C ARG A 302 6.79 19.56 -12.00
N TRP A 303 8.04 19.54 -11.60
CA TRP A 303 9.16 19.76 -12.53
C TRP A 303 9.53 18.49 -13.26
N SER A 304 9.70 18.59 -14.58
CA SER A 304 10.36 17.59 -15.43
C SER A 304 11.71 18.13 -15.89
N ASP A 305 12.76 17.34 -15.67
CA ASP A 305 14.13 17.66 -16.08
C ASP A 305 14.42 17.33 -17.55
N GLY A 306 13.44 16.84 -18.28
CA GLY A 306 13.57 16.45 -19.68
C GLY A 306 14.24 15.08 -19.88
N SER A 307 14.47 14.29 -18.83
CA SER A 307 15.04 12.94 -18.95
C SER A 307 14.14 11.96 -19.72
N ASP A 308 12.90 12.35 -19.98
CA ASP A 308 11.91 11.64 -20.80
C ASP A 308 11.94 12.04 -22.29
N GLY A 309 12.95 12.79 -22.73
CA GLY A 309 13.10 13.26 -24.11
C GLY A 309 12.23 14.47 -24.49
N ARG A 310 11.48 15.04 -23.56
CA ARG A 310 10.69 16.27 -23.75
C ARG A 310 11.46 17.49 -23.27
N PRO A 311 11.07 18.70 -23.65
CA PRO A 311 11.62 19.91 -23.08
C PRO A 311 11.47 19.94 -21.56
N LYS A 312 12.47 20.48 -20.87
CA LYS A 312 12.37 20.74 -19.42
C LYS A 312 11.20 21.68 -19.17
N SER A 313 10.27 21.27 -18.31
CA SER A 313 9.07 22.07 -18.05
C SER A 313 8.46 21.78 -16.69
N TRP A 314 7.70 22.73 -16.20
CA TRP A 314 6.68 22.46 -15.20
C TRP A 314 5.47 21.84 -15.88
N TRP A 315 4.78 20.92 -15.21
CA TRP A 315 3.60 20.29 -15.75
C TRP A 315 2.59 19.98 -14.65
N THR A 316 1.32 20.02 -15.01
CA THR A 316 0.21 19.58 -14.15
C THR A 316 -0.81 18.81 -14.98
N GLU A 317 -1.75 18.14 -14.31
CA GLU A 317 -2.90 17.52 -14.95
C GLU A 317 -4.18 18.06 -14.33
N VAL A 318 -5.07 18.54 -15.18
CA VAL A 318 -6.37 19.07 -14.81
C VAL A 318 -7.50 18.27 -15.46
N ALA A 319 -8.70 18.39 -14.94
CA ALA A 319 -9.89 17.92 -15.63
C ALA A 319 -10.08 18.72 -16.93
N GLU A 320 -10.72 18.12 -17.93
CA GLU A 320 -10.91 18.78 -19.22
C GLU A 320 -11.72 20.08 -19.10
N GLU A 321 -12.65 20.11 -18.15
CA GLU A 321 -13.48 21.28 -17.84
C GLU A 321 -12.69 22.43 -17.20
N GLU A 322 -11.56 22.14 -16.59
CA GLU A 322 -10.68 23.13 -15.92
C GLU A 322 -9.58 23.67 -16.81
N LEU A 323 -9.42 23.12 -18.02
CA LEU A 323 -8.33 23.44 -18.94
C LEU A 323 -8.22 24.94 -19.22
N GLU A 324 -9.31 25.59 -19.64
CA GLU A 324 -9.27 27.01 -20.01
C GLU A 324 -8.98 27.91 -18.80
N ALA A 325 -9.45 27.58 -17.62
CA ALA A 325 -9.13 28.31 -16.42
C ALA A 325 -7.63 28.21 -16.09
N GLU A 326 -7.03 27.03 -16.27
CA GLU A 326 -5.61 26.81 -16.01
C GLU A 326 -4.72 27.47 -17.06
N LEU A 327 -5.09 27.42 -18.34
CA LEU A 327 -4.41 28.17 -19.41
C LEU A 327 -4.48 29.69 -19.17
N GLY A 328 -5.64 30.18 -18.72
CA GLY A 328 -5.82 31.59 -18.34
C GLY A 328 -4.89 32.01 -17.19
N PHE A 329 -4.71 31.14 -16.18
CA PHE A 329 -3.74 31.38 -15.11
C PHE A 329 -2.30 31.45 -15.66
N LEU A 330 -1.88 30.51 -16.49
CA LEU A 330 -0.55 30.50 -17.09
C LEU A 330 -0.28 31.77 -17.92
N ARG A 331 -1.25 32.19 -18.74
CA ARG A 331 -1.13 33.41 -19.54
C ARG A 331 -0.95 34.67 -18.69
N LYS A 332 -1.77 34.83 -17.66
CA LYS A 332 -1.81 36.05 -16.84
C LYS A 332 -0.71 36.09 -15.80
N GLU A 333 -0.54 35.02 -15.03
CA GLU A 333 0.31 35.04 -13.84
C GLU A 333 1.74 34.57 -14.12
N ILE A 334 1.91 33.66 -15.09
CA ILE A 334 3.22 33.05 -15.35
C ILE A 334 3.90 33.70 -16.56
N TYR A 335 3.27 33.68 -17.71
CA TYR A 335 3.89 34.23 -18.92
C TYR A 335 3.69 35.73 -19.10
N ARG A 336 2.64 36.28 -18.49
CA ARG A 336 2.22 37.69 -18.68
C ARG A 336 2.08 38.04 -20.15
N TRP A 337 1.55 37.08 -20.91
CA TRP A 337 1.32 37.16 -22.36
C TRP A 337 0.04 36.41 -22.68
N ASP A 338 -0.97 37.16 -23.15
CA ASP A 338 -2.32 36.65 -23.38
C ASP A 338 -2.38 35.62 -24.51
N GLU A 339 -1.44 35.69 -25.47
CA GLU A 339 -1.37 34.75 -26.59
C GLU A 339 -0.47 33.54 -26.32
N ALA A 340 0.04 33.38 -25.09
CA ALA A 340 0.81 32.19 -24.75
C ALA A 340 -0.03 30.93 -24.94
N ASP A 341 0.54 29.95 -25.63
CA ASP A 341 -0.09 28.67 -25.93
C ASP A 341 0.75 27.52 -25.42
N PRO A 342 0.68 27.22 -24.09
CA PRO A 342 1.43 26.12 -23.50
C PRO A 342 1.00 24.79 -24.13
N PRO A 343 1.95 23.89 -24.47
CA PRO A 343 1.62 22.57 -24.99
C PRO A 343 0.72 21.78 -24.05
N THR A 344 -0.25 21.08 -24.61
CA THR A 344 -1.19 20.23 -23.88
C THR A 344 -1.22 18.81 -24.43
N GLN A 345 -1.56 17.85 -23.56
CA GLN A 345 -1.76 16.46 -23.97
C GLN A 345 -3.01 15.91 -23.30
N ARG A 346 -4.00 15.51 -24.09
CA ARG A 346 -5.17 14.79 -23.57
C ARG A 346 -4.79 13.37 -23.16
N LEU A 347 -5.23 12.95 -21.97
CA LEU A 347 -4.95 11.65 -21.39
C LEU A 347 -6.27 10.96 -21.03
N THR A 348 -6.45 9.77 -21.57
CA THR A 348 -7.49 8.84 -21.16
C THR A 348 -6.96 7.86 -20.11
N ALA A 349 -7.78 6.98 -19.57
CA ALA A 349 -7.33 5.89 -18.70
C ALA A 349 -6.29 4.96 -19.38
N PHE A 350 -6.25 4.94 -20.72
CA PHE A 350 -5.23 4.18 -21.46
C PHE A 350 -3.86 4.86 -21.47
N ASP A 351 -3.78 6.16 -21.19
CA ASP A 351 -2.57 6.97 -21.33
C ASP A 351 -1.97 7.38 -19.99
N ARG A 352 -2.81 7.46 -18.93
CA ARG A 352 -2.37 7.86 -17.58
C ARG A 352 -1.37 6.86 -17.00
N TYR A 353 -0.49 7.34 -16.13
CA TYR A 353 0.45 6.52 -15.35
C TYR A 353 1.52 5.76 -16.14
N ARG A 354 1.60 5.91 -17.45
CA ARG A 354 2.69 5.33 -18.26
C ARG A 354 4.04 5.89 -17.86
N ALA A 355 5.09 5.07 -17.99
CA ALA A 355 6.44 5.59 -17.97
C ALA A 355 6.56 6.73 -18.96
N ARG A 356 7.16 7.81 -18.55
CA ARG A 356 7.50 8.89 -19.49
C ARG A 356 8.62 8.37 -20.37
N ARG A 357 8.29 8.17 -21.63
CA ARG A 357 9.25 7.88 -22.70
C ARG A 357 9.75 9.17 -23.28
#